data_9ed5be0fd59b0443b27b7623101467c4
#
_entry.id   9ed5be0fd59b0443b27b7623101467c4
#
_cell.length_a   1.000
_cell.length_b   1.000
_cell.length_c   1.000
_cell.angle_alpha   90.00
_cell.angle_beta   90.00
_cell.angle_gamma   90.00
#
_symmetry.space_group_name_H-M   'P 1'
#
loop_
_entity.id
_entity.type
_entity.pdbx_description
1 polymer ?
#
loop_
_entity_poly.entity_id
_entity_poly.type
_entity_poly.pdbx_seq_one_letter_code
_entity_poly.pdbx_strand_id
1 'polypeptide(L)'
;IPMDEPTFQSEKTWMRLCEAWRRGDCMVALSTNAAVDYADLEPLHCYGILALSAQGQDRIVTIINPWKTSDVSHRVTMSWADVRHAFDALLINWNPSLYPEMQSIQGVWEAQSDSAVRLDDVRTAQTEQYHLLLQHMVDRPILLHLERDASICDEFDEQEYTALHVYPTLSSQRRADTETGGMMGVYMNTAHTLCTVESQDCTQYTIAVSRHGTQI
;
A
#
# COMPACT_ATOMS: atom_id res chain seq x y z
N ILE A 1 -4.73 -3.26 0.80
CA ILE A 1 -5.06 -2.33 1.90
C ILE A 1 -6.13 -3.03 2.72
N PRO A 2 -5.85 -3.46 3.94
CA PRO A 2 -6.87 -3.93 4.88
C PRO A 2 -7.85 -2.79 5.18
N MET A 3 -9.16 -3.09 5.14
CA MET A 3 -10.22 -2.09 5.38
C MET A 3 -10.89 -2.23 6.73
N ASP A 4 -10.69 -3.36 7.38
CA ASP A 4 -11.15 -3.69 8.74
C ASP A 4 -10.24 -3.14 9.84
N GLU A 5 -9.03 -2.71 9.48
CA GLU A 5 -8.05 -2.13 10.39
C GLU A 5 -8.49 -0.77 10.95
N PRO A 6 -8.29 -0.49 12.26
CA PRO A 6 -8.60 0.81 12.85
C PRO A 6 -7.86 2.00 12.22
N THR A 7 -6.73 1.72 11.57
CA THR A 7 -5.89 2.71 10.88
C THR A 7 -6.39 3.05 9.47
N PHE A 8 -7.42 2.37 8.97
CA PHE A 8 -7.95 2.59 7.64
C PHE A 8 -8.56 3.99 7.47
N GLN A 9 -7.97 4.79 6.59
CA GLN A 9 -8.39 6.16 6.32
C GLN A 9 -9.37 6.20 5.13
N SER A 10 -10.64 5.91 5.39
CA SER A 10 -11.69 5.75 4.38
C SER A 10 -11.81 6.92 3.41
N GLU A 11 -11.84 8.16 3.94
CA GLU A 11 -11.97 9.37 3.12
C GLU A 11 -10.79 9.55 2.17
N LYS A 12 -9.60 9.43 2.70
CA LYS A 12 -8.35 9.56 1.94
C LYS A 12 -8.23 8.47 0.88
N THR A 13 -8.62 7.24 1.22
CA THR A 13 -8.62 6.11 0.29
C THR A 13 -9.62 6.36 -0.83
N TRP A 14 -10.85 6.79 -0.52
CA TRP A 14 -11.85 7.12 -1.53
C TRP A 14 -11.34 8.18 -2.51
N MET A 15 -10.81 9.28 -2.02
CA MET A 15 -10.32 10.38 -2.87
C MET A 15 -9.20 9.92 -3.80
N ARG A 16 -8.20 9.22 -3.27
CA ARG A 16 -7.08 8.68 -4.06
C ARG A 16 -7.54 7.66 -5.09
N LEU A 17 -8.46 6.78 -4.69
CA LEU A 17 -9.02 5.77 -5.57
C LEU A 17 -9.76 6.39 -6.75
N CYS A 18 -10.64 7.37 -6.49
CA CYS A 18 -11.38 8.06 -7.53
C CYS A 18 -10.45 8.81 -8.49
N GLU A 19 -9.41 9.44 -7.99
CA GLU A 19 -8.45 10.15 -8.81
C GLU A 19 -7.66 9.20 -9.71
N ALA A 20 -7.11 8.12 -9.16
CA ALA A 20 -6.37 7.11 -9.91
C ALA A 20 -7.29 6.40 -10.94
N TRP A 21 -8.51 6.07 -10.53
CA TRP A 21 -9.51 5.47 -11.41
C TRP A 21 -9.85 6.36 -12.61
N ARG A 22 -10.13 7.63 -12.36
CA ARG A 22 -10.46 8.61 -13.41
C ARG A 22 -9.33 8.78 -14.44
N ARG A 23 -8.09 8.63 -14.02
CA ARG A 23 -6.92 8.69 -14.91
C ARG A 23 -6.63 7.37 -15.62
N GLY A 24 -7.27 6.27 -15.23
CA GLY A 24 -6.96 4.94 -15.74
C GLY A 24 -5.64 4.39 -15.21
N ASP A 25 -5.22 4.88 -14.05
CA ASP A 25 -3.91 4.56 -13.47
C ASP A 25 -3.90 3.21 -12.74
N CYS A 26 -5.07 2.67 -12.40
CA CYS A 26 -5.16 1.42 -11.66
C CYS A 26 -6.40 0.59 -12.02
N MET A 27 -6.29 -0.71 -11.76
CA MET A 27 -7.42 -1.62 -11.61
C MET A 27 -7.57 -1.98 -10.13
N VAL A 28 -8.80 -2.13 -9.69
CA VAL A 28 -9.10 -2.35 -8.28
C VAL A 28 -9.99 -3.56 -8.09
N ALA A 29 -9.68 -4.36 -7.09
CA ALA A 29 -10.52 -5.45 -6.63
C ALA A 29 -10.79 -5.31 -5.12
N LEU A 30 -11.86 -5.94 -4.69
CA LEU A 30 -12.31 -6.01 -3.30
C LEU A 30 -12.40 -7.47 -2.90
N SER A 31 -11.97 -7.80 -1.69
CA SER A 31 -12.03 -9.16 -1.14
C SER A 31 -12.99 -9.23 0.02
N THR A 32 -13.86 -10.23 0.01
CA THR A 32 -14.77 -10.56 1.12
C THR A 32 -14.10 -11.56 2.06
N ASN A 33 -14.45 -11.49 3.35
CA ASN A 33 -14.07 -12.50 4.33
C ASN A 33 -15.05 -13.68 4.37
N ALA A 34 -14.77 -14.65 5.25
CA ALA A 34 -15.62 -15.85 5.42
C ALA A 34 -16.97 -15.53 6.06
N ALA A 35 -17.14 -14.40 6.73
CA ALA A 35 -18.30 -14.01 7.51
C ALA A 35 -19.14 -12.92 6.84
N VAL A 36 -18.92 -12.64 5.54
CA VAL A 36 -19.70 -11.64 4.82
C VAL A 36 -21.20 -11.97 4.89
N ASP A 37 -21.97 -11.03 5.40
CA ASP A 37 -23.44 -11.10 5.46
C ASP A 37 -24.01 -9.93 4.64
N TYR A 38 -23.89 -10.02 3.33
CA TYR A 38 -24.44 -9.06 2.39
C TYR A 38 -25.05 -9.82 1.22
N ALA A 39 -26.32 -9.52 0.94
CA ALA A 39 -27.04 -10.16 -0.17
C ALA A 39 -26.25 -10.00 -1.47
N ASP A 40 -26.15 -11.04 -2.25
CA ASP A 40 -25.46 -11.11 -3.53
C ASP A 40 -23.91 -11.10 -3.48
N LEU A 41 -23.31 -11.25 -2.30
CA LEU A 41 -21.86 -11.44 -2.17
C LEU A 41 -21.50 -12.84 -1.69
N GLU A 42 -20.52 -13.43 -2.35
CA GLU A 42 -19.95 -14.72 -1.97
C GLU A 42 -18.83 -14.52 -0.93
N PRO A 43 -18.73 -15.35 0.11
CA PRO A 43 -17.63 -15.31 1.05
C PRO A 43 -16.31 -15.77 0.42
N LEU A 44 -15.18 -15.26 0.95
CA LEU A 44 -13.81 -15.59 0.50
C LEU A 44 -13.63 -15.39 -1.01
N HIS A 45 -14.21 -14.33 -1.55
CA HIS A 45 -14.23 -14.08 -2.98
C HIS A 45 -13.73 -12.67 -3.33
N CYS A 46 -13.17 -12.53 -4.54
CA CYS A 46 -12.70 -11.27 -5.07
C CYS A 46 -13.63 -10.71 -6.15
N TYR A 47 -13.95 -9.45 -6.04
CA TYR A 47 -14.78 -8.68 -6.97
C TYR A 47 -13.98 -7.58 -7.63
N GLY A 48 -14.11 -7.43 -8.95
CA GLY A 48 -13.52 -6.29 -9.65
C GLY A 48 -14.39 -5.04 -9.51
N ILE A 49 -13.79 -3.86 -9.31
CA ILE A 49 -14.51 -2.60 -9.44
C ILE A 49 -14.69 -2.27 -10.92
N LEU A 50 -15.92 -1.99 -11.33
CA LEU A 50 -16.27 -1.57 -12.68
C LEU A 50 -16.47 -0.07 -12.80
N ALA A 51 -16.99 0.57 -11.76
CA ALA A 51 -17.24 1.99 -11.78
C ALA A 51 -17.20 2.58 -10.36
N LEU A 52 -16.73 3.81 -10.28
CA LEU A 52 -16.80 4.69 -9.12
C LEU A 52 -17.57 5.94 -9.52
N SER A 53 -18.54 6.33 -8.72
CA SER A 53 -19.35 7.52 -8.94
C SER A 53 -19.51 8.30 -7.63
N ALA A 54 -19.37 9.61 -7.72
CA ALA A 54 -19.68 10.53 -6.64
C ALA A 54 -20.75 11.50 -7.12
N GLN A 55 -21.93 11.46 -6.52
CA GLN A 55 -23.03 12.38 -6.79
C GLN A 55 -23.37 13.13 -5.49
N GLY A 56 -22.83 14.33 -5.33
CA GLY A 56 -22.92 15.06 -4.08
C GLY A 56 -22.18 14.35 -2.94
N GLN A 57 -22.92 13.93 -1.92
CA GLN A 57 -22.36 13.14 -0.81
C GLN A 57 -22.44 11.63 -1.04
N ASP A 58 -23.16 11.19 -2.05
CA ASP A 58 -23.34 9.79 -2.34
C ASP A 58 -22.13 9.25 -3.11
N ARG A 59 -21.52 8.22 -2.55
CA ARG A 59 -20.36 7.52 -3.10
C ARG A 59 -20.77 6.13 -3.46
N ILE A 60 -20.81 5.84 -4.74
CA ILE A 60 -21.35 4.61 -5.30
C ILE A 60 -20.23 3.82 -5.97
N VAL A 61 -20.18 2.54 -5.68
CA VAL A 61 -19.27 1.57 -6.26
C VAL A 61 -20.08 0.53 -7.01
N THR A 62 -19.72 0.28 -8.25
CA THR A 62 -20.24 -0.84 -9.01
C THR A 62 -19.15 -1.89 -9.12
N ILE A 63 -19.42 -3.09 -8.68
CA ILE A 63 -18.52 -4.24 -8.70
C ILE A 63 -19.04 -5.31 -9.64
N ILE A 64 -18.13 -6.19 -10.07
CA ILE A 64 -18.43 -7.37 -10.88
C ILE A 64 -17.91 -8.62 -10.21
N ASN A 65 -18.73 -9.66 -10.18
CA ASN A 65 -18.30 -11.01 -9.88
C ASN A 65 -17.63 -11.61 -11.13
N PRO A 66 -16.35 -11.99 -11.07
CA PRO A 66 -15.64 -12.60 -12.20
C PRO A 66 -16.12 -14.02 -12.52
N TRP A 67 -16.77 -14.69 -11.58
CA TRP A 67 -17.32 -16.03 -11.82
C TRP A 67 -18.62 -15.93 -12.61
N LYS A 68 -18.61 -16.56 -13.75
CA LYS A 68 -19.80 -16.63 -14.61
C LYS A 68 -20.69 -17.79 -14.13
N THR A 69 -21.65 -17.48 -13.26
CA THR A 69 -22.73 -18.41 -12.92
C THR A 69 -24.00 -17.95 -13.62
N SER A 70 -24.83 -18.88 -14.09
CA SER A 70 -26.00 -18.59 -14.93
C SER A 70 -27.14 -17.83 -14.24
N ASP A 71 -27.11 -17.77 -12.90
CA ASP A 71 -28.30 -17.41 -12.10
C ASP A 71 -28.13 -16.21 -11.17
N VAL A 72 -26.94 -15.62 -11.09
CA VAL A 72 -26.68 -14.47 -10.20
C VAL A 72 -26.29 -13.23 -11.02
N SER A 73 -26.80 -12.08 -10.58
CA SER A 73 -26.37 -10.81 -11.14
C SER A 73 -24.85 -10.65 -11.02
N HIS A 74 -24.17 -10.56 -12.14
CA HIS A 74 -22.71 -10.38 -12.12
C HIS A 74 -22.29 -9.00 -11.63
N ARG A 75 -23.24 -8.08 -11.50
CA ARG A 75 -22.97 -6.69 -11.10
C ARG A 75 -23.76 -6.32 -9.88
N VAL A 76 -23.08 -5.80 -8.90
CA VAL A 76 -23.66 -5.25 -7.68
C VAL A 76 -23.29 -3.79 -7.59
N THR A 77 -24.26 -2.95 -7.27
CA THR A 77 -24.04 -1.53 -7.01
C THR A 77 -24.36 -1.22 -5.57
N MET A 78 -23.43 -0.62 -4.87
CA MET A 78 -23.53 -0.38 -3.44
C MET A 78 -22.86 0.93 -3.03
N SER A 79 -23.20 1.42 -1.85
CA SER A 79 -22.53 2.60 -1.30
C SER A 79 -21.10 2.29 -0.84
N TRP A 80 -20.24 3.31 -0.80
CA TRP A 80 -18.90 3.15 -0.21
C TRP A 80 -18.94 2.75 1.26
N ALA A 81 -20.00 3.15 1.98
CA ALA A 81 -20.21 2.72 3.35
C ALA A 81 -20.48 1.21 3.42
N ASP A 82 -21.34 0.67 2.54
CA ASP A 82 -21.61 -0.76 2.45
C ASP A 82 -20.37 -1.56 2.04
N VAL A 83 -19.56 -1.02 1.11
CA VAL A 83 -18.26 -1.63 0.73
C VAL A 83 -17.38 -1.83 1.97
N ARG A 84 -17.31 -0.84 2.85
CA ARG A 84 -16.51 -0.94 4.08
C ARG A 84 -17.03 -1.98 5.08
N HIS A 85 -18.30 -2.32 5.03
CA HIS A 85 -18.88 -3.35 5.88
C HIS A 85 -18.77 -4.75 5.28
N ALA A 86 -18.84 -4.86 3.97
CA ALA A 86 -18.90 -6.14 3.28
C ALA A 86 -17.54 -6.69 2.88
N PHE A 87 -16.52 -5.84 2.77
CA PHE A 87 -15.18 -6.23 2.29
C PHE A 87 -14.12 -5.91 3.34
N ASP A 88 -13.16 -6.80 3.47
CA ASP A 88 -12.03 -6.67 4.39
C ASP A 88 -10.76 -6.13 3.72
N ALA A 89 -10.64 -6.29 2.40
CA ALA A 89 -9.46 -5.83 1.69
C ALA A 89 -9.75 -5.14 0.36
N LEU A 90 -8.96 -4.09 0.10
CA LEU A 90 -8.88 -3.38 -1.17
C LEU A 90 -7.55 -3.71 -1.84
N LEU A 91 -7.59 -4.29 -3.03
CA LEU A 91 -6.44 -4.67 -3.83
C LEU A 91 -6.30 -3.69 -4.98
N ILE A 92 -5.17 -2.99 -5.08
CA ILE A 92 -4.92 -1.99 -6.13
C ILE A 92 -3.79 -2.50 -7.01
N ASN A 93 -4.09 -2.65 -8.31
CA ASN A 93 -3.12 -3.01 -9.33
C ASN A 93 -2.83 -1.79 -10.19
N TRP A 94 -1.64 -1.23 -10.06
CA TRP A 94 -1.22 -0.06 -10.82
C TRP A 94 -0.86 -0.43 -12.26
N ASN A 95 -1.19 0.44 -13.19
CA ASN A 95 -0.82 0.27 -14.58
C ASN A 95 0.70 0.44 -14.74
N PRO A 96 1.46 -0.60 -15.11
CA PRO A 96 2.92 -0.50 -15.20
C PRO A 96 3.40 0.46 -16.28
N SER A 97 2.59 0.77 -17.29
CA SER A 97 2.96 1.74 -18.33
C SER A 97 3.02 3.19 -17.84
N LEU A 98 2.52 3.46 -16.62
CA LEU A 98 2.68 4.76 -15.96
C LEU A 98 4.10 4.99 -15.46
N TYR A 99 4.86 3.93 -15.31
CA TYR A 99 6.20 3.93 -14.73
C TYR A 99 7.21 3.45 -15.80
N PRO A 100 7.52 4.29 -16.81
CA PRO A 100 8.43 3.91 -17.89
C PRO A 100 9.86 3.67 -17.41
N GLU A 101 10.22 4.31 -16.29
CA GLU A 101 11.50 4.14 -15.63
C GLU A 101 11.32 3.28 -14.38
N MET A 102 12.02 2.18 -14.32
CA MET A 102 12.03 1.29 -13.18
C MET A 102 13.47 0.94 -12.80
N GLN A 103 13.77 1.05 -11.52
CA GLN A 103 15.03 0.54 -10.95
C GLN A 103 14.70 -0.42 -9.83
N SER A 104 15.40 -1.54 -9.81
CA SER A 104 15.30 -2.55 -8.76
C SER A 104 16.62 -2.68 -8.03
N ILE A 105 16.57 -2.70 -6.72
CA ILE A 105 17.72 -2.89 -5.84
C ILE A 105 17.40 -4.11 -4.98
N GLN A 106 18.30 -5.09 -4.98
CA GLN A 106 18.22 -6.22 -4.08
C GLN A 106 19.08 -5.95 -2.84
N GLY A 107 18.50 -6.19 -1.68
CA GLY A 107 19.17 -6.11 -0.39
C GLY A 107 18.91 -7.35 0.42
N VAL A 108 19.71 -7.56 1.44
CA VAL A 108 19.53 -8.64 2.42
C VAL A 108 19.58 -8.00 3.79
N TRP A 109 18.55 -8.25 4.60
CA TRP A 109 18.64 -7.91 6.01
C TRP A 109 19.50 -8.94 6.72
N GLU A 110 20.59 -8.49 7.28
CA GLU A 110 21.37 -9.32 8.19
C GLU A 110 20.55 -9.57 9.46
N ALA A 111 20.53 -10.79 9.94
CA ALA A 111 19.95 -11.11 11.23
C ALA A 111 20.77 -10.35 12.29
N GLN A 112 20.16 -9.39 12.96
CA GLN A 112 20.80 -8.71 14.07
C GLN A 112 20.94 -9.71 15.22
N SER A 113 22.17 -10.04 15.56
CA SER A 113 22.51 -11.07 16.54
C SER A 113 22.27 -10.64 18.00
N ASP A 114 21.80 -9.44 18.25
CA ASP A 114 21.63 -8.97 19.63
C ASP A 114 20.41 -8.10 19.86
N SER A 115 19.64 -8.59 20.82
CA SER A 115 18.75 -7.91 21.74
C SER A 115 17.62 -7.06 21.15
N ALA A 116 16.41 -7.53 21.42
CA ALA A 116 15.20 -6.75 21.70
C ALA A 116 15.29 -5.24 21.33
N VAL A 117 15.34 -4.93 20.02
CA VAL A 117 15.03 -3.57 19.58
C VAL A 117 13.55 -3.38 19.88
N ARG A 118 13.25 -2.61 20.91
CA ARG A 118 11.88 -2.24 21.24
C ARG A 118 11.26 -1.53 20.04
N LEU A 119 9.99 -1.80 19.82
CA LEU A 119 9.10 -1.19 18.83
C LEU A 119 9.25 0.34 18.71
N ASP A 120 9.65 1.00 19.78
CA ASP A 120 9.70 2.46 19.91
C ASP A 120 11.02 3.07 19.43
N ASP A 121 12.01 2.25 19.06
CA ASP A 121 13.38 2.69 18.75
C ASP A 121 13.73 2.43 17.28
N VAL A 122 12.86 2.84 16.36
CA VAL A 122 13.21 2.84 14.94
C VAL A 122 14.23 3.93 14.68
N ARG A 123 15.48 3.59 14.92
CA ARG A 123 16.60 4.48 14.61
C ARG A 123 16.84 4.46 13.12
N THR A 124 16.28 5.44 12.44
CA THR A 124 16.47 5.63 11.01
C THR A 124 17.94 5.54 10.59
N ALA A 125 18.84 6.00 11.46
CA ALA A 125 20.29 5.92 11.22
C ALA A 125 20.84 4.48 11.15
N GLN A 126 20.13 3.50 11.69
CA GLN A 126 20.56 2.09 11.69
C GLN A 126 19.87 1.25 10.60
N THR A 127 18.84 1.79 9.93
CA THR A 127 18.13 1.10 8.86
C THR A 127 18.85 1.23 7.53
N GLU A 128 18.53 0.36 6.57
CA GLU A 128 18.98 0.53 5.19
C GLU A 128 18.41 1.83 4.61
N GLN A 129 19.29 2.63 4.00
CA GLN A 129 18.91 3.91 3.41
C GLN A 129 19.38 3.99 1.97
N TYR A 130 18.49 4.46 1.12
CA TYR A 130 18.75 4.71 -0.29
C TYR A 130 18.54 6.19 -0.61
N HIS A 131 19.37 6.73 -1.47
CA HIS A 131 19.23 8.09 -1.94
C HIS A 131 18.60 8.10 -3.33
N LEU A 132 17.40 8.67 -3.43
CA LEU A 132 16.70 8.88 -4.69
C LEU A 132 16.99 10.29 -5.22
N LEU A 133 17.57 10.37 -6.39
CA LEU A 133 17.81 11.61 -7.09
C LEU A 133 17.01 11.64 -8.38
N LEU A 134 16.12 12.61 -8.51
CA LEU A 134 15.38 12.88 -9.74
C LEU A 134 16.15 13.88 -10.58
N GLN A 135 16.34 13.58 -11.86
CA GLN A 135 17.02 14.50 -12.78
C GLN A 135 16.22 15.78 -13.04
N HIS A 136 14.89 15.67 -12.92
CA HIS A 136 13.94 16.78 -13.04
C HIS A 136 12.68 16.48 -12.24
N MET A 137 11.88 17.51 -11.99
CA MET A 137 10.57 17.35 -11.38
C MET A 137 9.65 16.54 -12.30
N VAL A 138 8.87 15.65 -11.74
CA VAL A 138 7.92 14.82 -12.47
C VAL A 138 6.48 15.16 -12.07
N ASP A 139 5.58 15.19 -13.06
CA ASP A 139 4.17 15.52 -12.84
C ASP A 139 3.36 14.36 -12.24
N ARG A 140 4.00 13.21 -12.07
CA ARG A 140 3.36 11.98 -11.59
C ARG A 140 4.00 11.51 -10.30
N PRO A 141 3.25 10.83 -9.44
CA PRO A 141 3.82 10.26 -8.22
C PRO A 141 4.87 9.20 -8.56
N ILE A 142 5.92 9.16 -7.76
CA ILE A 142 6.92 8.10 -7.78
C ILE A 142 6.37 6.97 -6.92
N LEU A 143 6.32 5.77 -7.49
CA LEU A 143 5.92 4.58 -6.73
C LEU A 143 7.18 3.90 -6.17
N LEU A 144 7.24 3.78 -4.87
CA LEU A 144 8.22 2.97 -4.17
C LEU A 144 7.57 1.65 -3.77
N HIS A 145 8.21 0.56 -4.14
CA HIS A 145 7.74 -0.79 -3.85
C HIS A 145 8.84 -1.56 -3.16
N LEU A 146 8.57 -2.01 -1.94
CA LEU A 146 9.39 -2.97 -1.22
C LEU A 146 8.71 -4.33 -1.31
N GLU A 147 9.42 -5.30 -1.83
CA GLU A 147 8.98 -6.69 -1.92
C GLU A 147 9.88 -7.56 -1.05
N ARG A 148 9.26 -8.40 -0.22
CA ARG A 148 9.97 -9.43 0.52
C ARG A 148 9.99 -10.70 -0.31
N ASP A 149 11.16 -11.31 -0.45
CA ASP A 149 11.28 -12.60 -1.13
C ASP A 149 10.64 -13.70 -0.27
N ALA A 150 9.44 -14.08 -0.67
CA ALA A 150 8.67 -15.13 0.01
C ALA A 150 9.23 -16.53 -0.21
N SER A 151 10.16 -16.71 -1.17
CA SER A 151 10.75 -18.03 -1.44
C SER A 151 11.72 -18.49 -0.34
N ILE A 152 12.15 -17.58 0.52
CA ILE A 152 13.10 -17.85 1.60
C ILE A 152 12.37 -18.13 2.92
N CYS A 153 11.11 -17.75 3.04
CA CYS A 153 10.32 -17.94 4.25
C CYS A 153 9.17 -18.89 3.94
N ASP A 154 9.21 -20.12 4.45
CA ASP A 154 8.12 -21.10 4.32
C ASP A 154 6.83 -20.64 5.01
N GLU A 155 6.92 -19.72 5.93
CA GLU A 155 5.79 -19.03 6.58
C GLU A 155 6.17 -17.57 6.82
N PHE A 156 5.31 -16.62 6.44
CA PHE A 156 5.45 -15.24 6.92
C PHE A 156 5.31 -15.27 8.43
N ASP A 157 6.37 -14.93 9.14
CA ASP A 157 6.26 -14.71 10.57
C ASP A 157 5.21 -13.60 10.80
N GLU A 158 4.10 -13.96 11.43
CA GLU A 158 2.98 -13.05 11.69
C GLU A 158 3.40 -11.80 12.47
N GLN A 159 4.61 -11.79 12.98
CA GLN A 159 5.17 -10.71 13.79
C GLN A 159 6.23 -9.86 13.05
N GLU A 160 6.45 -10.11 11.77
CA GLU A 160 7.37 -9.31 10.97
C GLU A 160 6.66 -8.25 10.15
N TYR A 161 7.02 -7.01 10.39
CA TYR A 161 6.47 -5.84 9.72
C TYR A 161 7.57 -5.09 8.97
N THR A 162 7.24 -4.54 7.81
CA THR A 162 8.14 -3.68 7.03
C THR A 162 7.50 -2.33 6.74
N ALA A 163 8.31 -1.29 6.65
CA ALA A 163 7.86 0.04 6.27
C ALA A 163 8.88 0.74 5.37
N LEU A 164 8.36 1.62 4.51
CA LEU A 164 9.13 2.56 3.71
C LEU A 164 8.92 3.97 4.26
N HIS A 165 9.97 4.60 4.73
CA HIS A 165 9.96 5.98 5.19
C HIS A 165 10.64 6.85 4.14
N VAL A 166 10.06 7.99 3.81
CA VAL A 166 10.55 8.87 2.76
C VAL A 166 10.77 10.27 3.31
N TYR A 167 11.98 10.76 3.14
CA TYR A 167 12.39 12.06 3.66
C TYR A 167 12.91 12.93 2.50
N PRO A 168 12.33 14.09 2.25
CA PRO A 168 12.97 15.09 1.41
C PRO A 168 14.36 15.43 1.96
N THR A 169 15.35 15.52 1.10
CA THR A 169 16.72 15.83 1.51
C THR A 169 17.41 16.72 0.52
N LEU A 170 18.39 17.48 0.98
CA LEU A 170 19.30 18.25 0.15
C LEU A 170 20.72 17.64 0.14
N SER A 171 20.88 16.51 0.81
CA SER A 171 22.18 15.86 0.99
C SER A 171 22.10 14.38 0.66
N SER A 172 23.15 13.84 0.04
CA SER A 172 23.34 12.41 -0.15
C SER A 172 23.91 11.69 1.09
N GLN A 173 24.10 12.41 2.18
CA GLN A 173 24.56 11.81 3.43
C GLN A 173 23.47 10.98 4.06
N ARG A 174 23.91 9.95 4.80
CA ARG A 174 23.01 9.12 5.59
C ARG A 174 22.28 9.97 6.62
N ARG A 175 20.98 9.80 6.71
CA ARG A 175 20.13 10.52 7.64
C ARG A 175 20.40 10.05 9.07
N ALA A 176 20.49 11.00 9.98
CA ALA A 176 20.58 10.75 11.41
C ALA A 176 19.19 10.69 12.08
N ASP A 177 19.08 10.00 13.19
CA ASP A 177 17.79 9.82 13.91
C ASP A 177 17.20 11.13 14.45
N THR A 178 18.04 12.14 14.64
CA THR A 178 17.63 13.45 15.16
C THR A 178 16.95 14.34 14.13
N GLU A 179 16.99 13.97 12.86
CA GLU A 179 16.40 14.77 11.80
C GLU A 179 14.88 14.57 11.76
N THR A 180 14.15 15.67 11.81
CA THR A 180 12.68 15.69 11.73
C THR A 180 12.21 15.97 10.32
N GLY A 181 10.95 15.67 10.05
CA GLY A 181 10.30 15.90 8.75
C GLY A 181 10.41 14.68 7.82
N GLY A 182 9.44 14.55 6.97
CA GLY A 182 9.29 13.43 6.03
C GLY A 182 8.00 12.64 6.24
N MET A 183 7.80 11.68 5.38
CA MET A 183 6.65 10.79 5.44
C MET A 183 7.06 9.48 6.13
N MET A 184 6.53 9.29 7.32
CA MET A 184 6.66 8.02 8.02
C MET A 184 5.78 6.98 7.34
N GLY A 185 6.37 5.86 6.95
CA GLY A 185 5.64 4.72 6.39
C GLY A 185 4.82 4.00 7.45
N VAL A 186 3.78 3.34 6.98
CA VAL A 186 2.99 2.43 7.82
C VAL A 186 3.68 1.07 7.81
N TYR A 187 3.83 0.47 8.98
CA TYR A 187 4.33 -0.90 9.10
C TYR A 187 3.28 -1.89 8.64
N MET A 188 3.64 -2.71 7.68
CA MET A 188 2.75 -3.70 7.06
C MET A 188 3.35 -5.09 7.20
N ASN A 189 2.54 -6.05 7.65
CA ASN A 189 2.88 -7.48 7.61
C ASN A 189 2.37 -8.10 6.29
N THR A 190 2.95 -7.67 5.18
CA THR A 190 2.61 -8.15 3.84
C THR A 190 3.88 -8.39 3.03
N ALA A 191 3.78 -9.23 2.00
CA ALA A 191 4.89 -9.44 1.07
C ALA A 191 5.29 -8.16 0.34
N HIS A 192 4.37 -7.22 0.20
CA HIS A 192 4.53 -5.99 -0.56
C HIS A 192 4.18 -4.77 0.26
N THR A 193 5.09 -3.82 0.37
CA THR A 193 4.85 -2.51 0.99
C THR A 193 5.02 -1.44 -0.07
N LEU A 194 4.00 -0.62 -0.25
CA LEU A 194 3.94 0.41 -1.28
C LEU A 194 3.87 1.80 -0.65
N CYS A 195 4.60 2.73 -1.25
CA CYS A 195 4.58 4.14 -0.88
C CYS A 195 4.61 4.99 -2.15
N THR A 196 3.83 6.05 -2.19
CA THR A 196 3.85 7.03 -3.27
C THR A 196 4.44 8.34 -2.79
N VAL A 197 5.33 8.91 -3.57
CA VAL A 197 5.97 10.20 -3.31
C VAL A 197 5.55 11.17 -4.40
N GLU A 198 5.00 12.30 -4.00
CA GLU A 198 4.71 13.40 -4.92
C GLU A 198 5.92 14.33 -4.97
N SER A 199 6.47 14.54 -6.17
CA SER A 199 7.72 15.29 -6.35
C SER A 199 7.50 16.79 -6.54
N GLN A 200 6.48 17.36 -5.91
CA GLN A 200 6.07 18.74 -6.18
C GLN A 200 7.11 19.79 -5.76
N ASP A 201 7.90 19.51 -4.72
CA ASP A 201 8.79 20.51 -4.12
C ASP A 201 10.23 20.03 -3.92
N CYS A 202 10.55 18.79 -4.28
CA CYS A 202 11.87 18.22 -4.02
C CYS A 202 12.27 17.21 -5.10
N THR A 203 13.54 17.22 -5.46
CA THR A 203 14.13 16.27 -6.41
C THR A 203 15.04 15.24 -5.73
N GLN A 204 15.23 15.35 -4.43
CA GLN A 204 16.10 14.43 -3.69
C GLN A 204 15.40 13.90 -2.45
N TYR A 205 15.48 12.60 -2.27
CA TYR A 205 14.85 11.91 -1.14
C TYR A 205 15.79 10.87 -0.54
N THR A 206 15.75 10.75 0.77
CA THR A 206 16.27 9.58 1.47
C THR A 206 15.12 8.63 1.72
N ILE A 207 15.26 7.39 1.25
CA ILE A 207 14.32 6.30 1.49
C ILE A 207 14.95 5.39 2.54
N ALA A 208 14.31 5.26 3.68
CA ALA A 208 14.72 4.33 4.72
C ALA A 208 13.78 3.12 4.73
N VAL A 209 14.37 1.94 4.68
CA VAL A 209 13.65 0.66 4.72
C VAL A 209 13.80 0.10 6.13
N SER A 210 12.71 0.03 6.85
CA SER A 210 12.72 -0.51 8.21
C SER A 210 11.99 -1.84 8.31
N ARG A 211 12.47 -2.67 9.20
CA ARG A 211 11.88 -3.95 9.56
C ARG A 211 11.66 -3.97 11.05
N HIS A 212 10.53 -4.50 11.44
CA HIS A 212 10.21 -4.74 12.83
C HIS A 212 9.74 -6.18 12.98
N GLY A 213 10.31 -6.91 13.91
CA GLY A 213 9.90 -8.27 14.26
C GLY A 213 10.12 -8.51 15.74
N THR A 214 9.22 -9.23 16.38
CA THR A 214 9.45 -9.77 17.71
C THR A 214 10.24 -11.05 17.54
N GLN A 215 11.50 -11.05 18.00
CA GLN A 215 12.17 -12.31 18.26
C GLN A 215 11.52 -12.96 19.49
N ILE A 216 11.01 -14.17 19.29
CA ILE A 216 10.61 -15.06 20.38
C ILE A 216 11.86 -15.67 21.02
#